data_e404cda4e00de3b0dd2f5ad7f754bf04
#
_entry.id   e404cda4e00de3b0dd2f5ad7f754bf04
#
_cell.length_a   1.000
_cell.length_b   1.000
_cell.length_c   1.000
_cell.angle_alpha   90.00
_cell.angle_beta   90.00
_cell.angle_gamma   90.00
#
_symmetry.space_group_name_H-M   'P 1'
#
loop_
_entity.id
_entity.type
_entity.pdbx_description
1 polymer ?
#
loop_
_entity_poly.entity_id
_entity_poly.type
_entity_poly.pdbx_seq_one_letter_code
_entity_poly.pdbx_strand_id
1 'polypeptide(L)'
;MKRAAIISVILEKPQESKKTFNNIVSEYHEILRGRMGIPFRNGSVALIPLIVEADLDTINTFMGRIGKLEGAIVTVSIASLNIDTE
;
A
#
# COMPACT_ATOMS: atom_id res chain seq x y z
N MET A 1 1.56 -10.93 -15.98
CA MET A 1 2.65 -11.44 -15.13
C MET A 1 2.59 -10.81 -13.76
N LYS A 2 2.49 -11.63 -12.76
CA LYS A 2 2.33 -11.12 -11.40
C LYS A 2 3.67 -10.97 -10.70
N ARG A 3 3.76 -9.94 -9.91
CA ARG A 3 4.94 -9.66 -9.09
C ARG A 3 4.53 -9.51 -7.64
N ALA A 4 5.42 -9.89 -6.75
CA ALA A 4 5.25 -9.60 -5.34
C ALA A 4 5.86 -8.23 -5.08
N ALA A 5 5.23 -7.44 -4.25
CA ALA A 5 5.72 -6.11 -3.91
C ALA A 5 5.42 -5.77 -2.46
N ILE A 6 6.28 -4.96 -1.88
CA ILE A 6 6.05 -4.40 -0.56
C ILE A 6 5.85 -2.90 -0.76
N ILE A 7 4.67 -2.42 -0.43
CA ILE A 7 4.33 -1.01 -0.53
C ILE A 7 4.39 -0.44 0.86
N SER A 8 5.24 0.54 1.06
CA SER A 8 5.38 1.21 2.36
C SER A 8 4.60 2.50 2.33
N VAL A 9 3.63 2.62 3.21
CA VAL A 9 2.79 3.81 3.29
C VAL A 9 2.99 4.47 4.64
N ILE A 10 3.24 5.77 4.62
CA ILE A 10 3.28 6.58 5.83
C ILE A 10 2.19 7.63 5.69
N LEU A 11 1.25 7.63 6.63
CA LEU A 11 0.22 8.67 6.66
C LEU A 11 0.59 9.64 7.76
N GLU A 12 0.97 10.85 7.37
CA GLU A 12 1.38 11.89 8.31
C GLU A 12 0.19 12.59 8.95
N LYS A 13 -0.98 12.44 8.34
CA LYS A 13 -2.23 13.01 8.85
C LYS A 13 -3.32 11.94 8.82
N PRO A 14 -3.17 10.88 9.64
CA PRO A 14 -4.10 9.75 9.55
C PRO A 14 -5.54 10.11 9.87
N GLN A 15 -5.77 11.12 10.73
CA GLN A 15 -7.14 11.54 11.04
C GLN A 15 -7.87 12.04 9.79
N GLU A 16 -7.14 12.59 8.82
CA GLU A 16 -7.72 13.14 7.61
C GLU A 16 -7.78 12.12 6.47
N SER A 17 -6.82 11.19 6.42
CA SER A 17 -6.66 10.31 5.27
C SER A 17 -7.02 8.84 5.51
N LYS A 18 -7.10 8.41 6.76
CA LYS A 18 -7.22 6.99 7.07
C LYS A 18 -8.48 6.34 6.50
N LYS A 19 -9.61 7.04 6.55
CA LYS A 19 -10.86 6.47 6.05
C LYS A 19 -10.78 6.23 4.54
N THR A 20 -10.30 7.22 3.79
CA THR A 20 -10.15 7.09 2.34
C THR A 20 -9.11 6.03 2.01
N PHE A 21 -8.00 6.01 2.77
CA PHE A 21 -6.99 4.98 2.60
C PHE A 21 -7.58 3.58 2.74
N ASN A 22 -8.35 3.35 3.80
CA ASN A 22 -8.97 2.04 4.03
C ASN A 22 -9.95 1.68 2.91
N ASN A 23 -10.68 2.67 2.38
CA ASN A 23 -11.60 2.42 1.28
C ASN A 23 -10.84 2.00 0.01
N ILE A 24 -9.72 2.65 -0.27
CA ILE A 24 -8.90 2.30 -1.43
C ILE A 24 -8.36 0.87 -1.26
N VAL A 25 -7.82 0.56 -0.09
CA VAL A 25 -7.28 -0.78 0.17
C VAL A 25 -8.36 -1.85 0.00
N SER A 26 -9.58 -1.56 0.45
CA SER A 26 -10.70 -2.50 0.28
C SER A 26 -10.98 -2.80 -1.18
N GLU A 27 -10.87 -1.81 -2.05
CA GLU A 27 -11.08 -2.03 -3.49
C GLU A 27 -10.03 -2.94 -4.10
N TYR A 28 -8.86 -3.02 -3.48
CA TYR A 28 -7.76 -3.84 -3.98
C TYR A 28 -7.51 -5.08 -3.13
N HIS A 29 -8.52 -5.52 -2.37
CA HIS A 29 -8.35 -6.64 -1.45
C HIS A 29 -7.88 -7.93 -2.15
N GLU A 30 -8.21 -8.11 -3.43
CA GLU A 30 -7.84 -9.32 -4.15
C GLU A 30 -6.33 -9.44 -4.35
N ILE A 31 -5.61 -8.33 -4.40
CA ILE A 31 -4.16 -8.38 -4.57
C ILE A 31 -3.41 -8.33 -3.23
N LEU A 32 -4.10 -8.06 -2.15
CA LEU A 32 -3.48 -7.89 -0.83
C LEU A 32 -3.17 -9.23 -0.20
N ARG A 33 -1.92 -9.45 0.18
CA ARG A 33 -1.47 -10.69 0.83
C ARG A 33 -1.08 -10.47 2.28
N GLY A 34 -0.84 -9.25 2.67
CA GLY A 34 -0.51 -8.92 4.05
C GLY A 34 -0.62 -7.45 4.30
N ARG A 35 -0.91 -7.11 5.54
CA ARG A 35 -1.07 -5.72 5.94
C ARG A 35 -0.73 -5.61 7.42
N MET A 36 -0.04 -4.53 7.78
CA MET A 36 0.25 -4.23 9.17
C MET A 36 0.02 -2.74 9.38
N GLY A 37 -0.49 -2.36 10.53
CA GLY A 37 -0.66 -0.96 10.87
C GLY A 37 -0.03 -0.71 12.22
N ILE A 38 0.94 0.19 12.29
CA ILE A 38 1.63 0.51 13.52
C ILE A 38 1.44 2.00 13.81
N PRO A 39 0.73 2.35 14.88
CA PRO A 39 0.60 3.75 15.26
C PRO A 39 1.94 4.25 15.82
N PHE A 40 2.30 5.46 15.46
CA PHE A 40 3.54 6.06 15.86
C PHE A 40 3.22 7.42 16.48
N ARG A 41 3.96 7.79 17.52
CA ARG A 41 3.75 9.07 18.23
C ARG A 41 2.29 9.25 18.68
N ASN A 42 1.79 8.26 19.41
CA ASN A 42 0.42 8.27 19.92
C ASN A 42 -0.64 8.38 18.84
N GLY A 43 -0.35 7.80 17.67
CA GLY A 43 -1.31 7.80 16.59
C GLY A 43 -1.29 9.03 15.70
N SER A 44 -0.34 9.95 15.90
CA SER A 44 -0.24 11.12 15.04
C SER A 44 0.35 10.79 13.68
N VAL A 45 0.97 9.63 13.53
CA VAL A 45 1.51 9.14 12.27
C VAL A 45 1.18 7.66 12.18
N ALA A 46 0.80 7.18 11.01
CA ALA A 46 0.54 5.76 10.79
C ALA A 46 1.57 5.19 9.81
N LEU A 47 2.16 4.06 10.18
CA LEU A 47 3.12 3.34 9.35
C LEU A 47 2.44 2.06 8.90
N ILE A 48 2.22 1.91 7.59
CA ILE A 48 1.40 0.81 7.07
C ILE A 48 2.11 0.12 5.91
N PRO A 49 2.85 -0.95 6.17
CA PRO A 49 3.35 -1.77 5.08
C PRO A 49 2.24 -2.65 4.53
N LEU A 50 2.22 -2.78 3.20
CA LEU A 50 1.26 -3.62 2.49
C LEU A 50 2.04 -4.58 1.62
N ILE A 51 1.66 -5.85 1.63
CA ILE A 51 2.27 -6.86 0.78
C ILE A 51 1.25 -7.23 -0.26
N VAL A 52 1.62 -7.10 -1.53
CA VAL A 52 0.70 -7.32 -2.64
C VAL A 52 1.30 -8.23 -3.69
N GLU A 53 0.43 -8.81 -4.49
CA GLU A 53 0.78 -9.70 -5.58
C GLU A 53 -0.12 -9.33 -6.75
N ALA A 54 0.46 -8.71 -7.79
CA ALA A 54 -0.33 -8.21 -8.92
C ALA A 54 0.57 -7.87 -10.09
N ASP A 55 -0.04 -7.58 -11.23
CA ASP A 55 0.66 -7.02 -12.37
C ASP A 55 1.23 -5.66 -12.02
N LEU A 56 2.31 -5.29 -12.69
CA LEU A 56 2.97 -4.02 -12.43
C LEU A 56 2.03 -2.83 -12.63
N ASP A 57 1.19 -2.88 -13.66
CA ASP A 57 0.23 -1.79 -13.90
C ASP A 57 -0.75 -1.62 -12.74
N THR A 58 -1.23 -2.73 -12.19
CA THR A 58 -2.14 -2.68 -11.05
C THR A 58 -1.44 -2.13 -9.82
N ILE A 59 -0.20 -2.55 -9.59
CA ILE A 59 0.59 -2.05 -8.45
C ILE A 59 0.75 -0.54 -8.57
N ASN A 60 1.12 -0.06 -9.76
CA ASN A 60 1.34 1.36 -9.99
C ASN A 60 0.06 2.18 -9.81
N THR A 61 -1.07 1.66 -10.30
CA THR A 61 -2.36 2.35 -10.16
C THR A 61 -2.75 2.44 -8.70
N PHE A 62 -2.57 1.35 -7.96
CA PHE A 62 -2.88 1.30 -6.53
C PHE A 62 -2.04 2.33 -5.77
N MET A 63 -0.72 2.33 -6.02
CA MET A 63 0.18 3.28 -5.39
C MET A 63 -0.18 4.73 -5.72
N GLY A 64 -0.55 4.98 -6.98
CA GLY A 64 -0.91 6.32 -7.41
C GLY A 64 -2.15 6.84 -6.68
N ARG A 65 -3.12 5.97 -6.44
CA ARG A 65 -4.31 6.37 -5.71
C ARG A 65 -4.00 6.69 -4.25
N ILE A 66 -3.17 5.87 -3.61
CA ILE A 66 -2.77 6.12 -2.22
C ILE A 66 -1.93 7.39 -2.14
N GLY A 67 -1.05 7.59 -3.10
CA GLY A 67 -0.15 8.75 -3.10
C GLY A 67 -0.86 10.09 -3.24
N LYS A 68 -2.11 10.10 -3.67
CA LYS A 68 -2.89 11.33 -3.78
C LYS A 68 -3.49 11.78 -2.45
N LEU A 69 -3.45 10.92 -1.43
CA LEU A 69 -3.99 11.29 -0.13
C LEU A 69 -3.09 12.32 0.54
N GLU A 70 -3.70 13.28 1.20
CA GLU A 70 -2.96 14.32 1.88
C GLU A 70 -2.07 13.73 2.96
N GLY A 71 -0.79 14.09 2.94
CA GLY A 71 0.18 13.61 3.93
C GLY A 71 0.61 12.16 3.73
N ALA A 72 0.32 11.55 2.58
CA ALA A 72 0.73 10.18 2.31
C ALA A 72 2.11 10.15 1.64
N ILE A 73 3.00 9.32 2.16
CA ILE A 73 4.30 9.04 1.57
C ILE A 73 4.29 7.58 1.18
N VAL A 74 4.51 7.28 -0.10
CA VAL A 74 4.41 5.92 -0.63
C VAL A 74 5.69 5.54 -1.33
N THR A 75 6.25 4.39 -0.97
CA THR A 75 7.40 3.82 -1.67
C THR A 75 7.11 2.34 -1.92
N VAL A 76 7.83 1.74 -2.85
CA VAL A 76 7.61 0.35 -3.20
C VAL A 76 8.92 -0.38 -3.48
N SER A 77 8.95 -1.64 -3.07
CA SER A 77 10.00 -2.59 -3.47
C SER A 77 9.29 -3.69 -4.25
N ILE A 78 9.72 -3.93 -5.48
CA ILE A 78 9.08 -4.92 -6.35
C ILE A 78 10.08 -6.04 -6.62
N ALA A 79 9.61 -7.29 -6.45
CA ALA A 79 10.45 -8.44 -6.74
C ALA A 79 10.79 -8.47 -8.23
N SER A 80 12.03 -8.79 -8.55
CA SER A 80 12.48 -8.86 -9.93
C SER A 80 11.99 -10.13 -10.63
N LEU A 81 11.59 -11.14 -9.87
CA LEU A 81 11.16 -12.42 -10.43
C LEU A 81 9.65 -12.45 -10.64
N ASN A 82 9.25 -13.06 -11.73
CA ASN A 82 7.84 -13.28 -12.04
C ASN A 82 7.36 -14.49 -11.24
N ILE A 83 6.38 -14.30 -10.39
CA ILE A 83 5.88 -15.36 -9.52
C ILE A 83 4.91 -16.31 -10.21
N ASP A 84 4.53 -16.01 -11.45
CA ASP A 84 3.65 -16.90 -12.21
C ASP A 84 4.38 -18.13 -12.77
N THR A 85 5.71 -18.14 -12.69
CA THR A 85 6.52 -19.15 -13.33
C THR A 85 7.02 -20.25 -12.40
N GLU A 86 6.58 -20.30 -11.17
CA GLU A 86 7.03 -21.35 -10.26
C GLU A 86 6.64 -22.73 -10.70
#